data_54811c4d405437be2cf6e2017625573a
#
_entry.id   54811c4d405437be2cf6e2017625573a
#
_cell.length_a   1.000
_cell.length_b   1.000
_cell.length_c   1.000
_cell.angle_alpha   90.00
_cell.angle_beta   90.00
_cell.angle_gamma   90.00
#
_symmetry.space_group_name_H-M   'P 1'
#
loop_
_entity.id
_entity.type
_entity.pdbx_description
1 polymer ?
#
loop_
_entity_poly.entity_id
_entity_poly.type
_entity_poly.pdbx_seq_one_letter_code
_entity_poly.pdbx_strand_id
1 'polypeptide(L)'
;MQAKKPIEDLLKELQELYDNPADPVHKDYYSKLALLELCGWLELVIDDIALKYARARIIDPKNVELLEKEIVGKTYGCDYKANFRPMLIKIIGLTNVEQFENKLTTLGVFQILVSQLSSLASLRNPAAHTSIAGVMTTFQAPSTMTNYLNSLHPILTIVESELNAM
;
A
#
# COMPACT_ATOMS: atom_id res chain seq x y z
N MET A 1 2.22 -12.16 2.46
CA MET A 1 1.89 -10.96 1.64
C MET A 1 0.84 -11.32 0.58
N GLN A 2 -0.06 -10.40 0.27
CA GLN A 2 -1.07 -10.58 -0.77
C GLN A 2 -0.44 -10.87 -2.14
N ALA A 3 -1.14 -11.68 -2.96
CA ALA A 3 -0.64 -12.03 -4.29
C ALA A 3 -0.57 -10.78 -5.19
N LYS A 4 0.55 -10.63 -5.93
CA LYS A 4 0.76 -9.53 -6.88
C LYS A 4 -0.11 -9.68 -8.14
N LYS A 5 -0.30 -10.92 -8.61
CA LYS A 5 -0.89 -11.21 -9.92
C LYS A 5 -2.28 -10.58 -10.16
N PRO A 6 -3.23 -10.61 -9.20
CA PRO A 6 -4.55 -10.01 -9.43
C PRO A 6 -4.50 -8.51 -9.69
N ILE A 7 -3.71 -7.75 -8.92
CA ILE A 7 -3.58 -6.30 -9.13
C ILE A 7 -2.80 -5.99 -10.42
N GLU A 8 -1.80 -6.79 -10.76
CA GLU A 8 -1.03 -6.64 -11.99
C GLU A 8 -1.92 -6.84 -13.23
N ASP A 9 -2.79 -7.85 -13.22
CA ASP A 9 -3.74 -8.13 -14.31
C ASP A 9 -4.78 -7.01 -14.43
N LEU A 10 -5.32 -6.53 -13.31
CA LEU A 10 -6.27 -5.41 -13.30
C LEU A 10 -5.64 -4.11 -13.85
N LEU A 11 -4.42 -3.77 -13.42
CA LEU A 11 -3.74 -2.58 -13.93
C LEU A 11 -3.45 -2.67 -15.44
N LYS A 12 -3.15 -3.87 -15.92
CA LYS A 12 -2.97 -4.12 -17.36
C LYS A 12 -4.28 -3.92 -18.13
N GLU A 13 -5.37 -4.48 -17.65
CA GLU A 13 -6.71 -4.29 -18.26
C GLU A 13 -7.10 -2.80 -18.30
N LEU A 14 -6.88 -2.09 -17.19
CA LEU A 14 -7.15 -0.64 -17.12
C LEU A 14 -6.27 0.16 -18.08
N GLN A 15 -5.04 -0.26 -18.34
CA GLN A 15 -4.17 0.38 -19.33
C GLN A 15 -4.69 0.14 -20.75
N GLU A 16 -5.14 -1.07 -21.08
CA GLU A 16 -5.71 -1.39 -22.39
C GLU A 16 -6.98 -0.55 -22.68
N LEU A 17 -7.84 -0.39 -21.66
CA LEU A 17 -9.03 0.47 -21.73
C LEU A 17 -8.67 1.97 -21.83
N TYR A 18 -7.62 2.40 -21.13
CA TYR A 18 -7.10 3.77 -21.19
C TYR A 18 -6.57 4.12 -22.58
N ASP A 19 -5.87 3.17 -23.22
CA ASP A 19 -5.30 3.39 -24.55
C ASP A 19 -6.38 3.42 -25.65
N ASN A 20 -7.47 2.66 -25.47
CA ASN A 20 -8.56 2.54 -26.43
C ASN A 20 -9.93 2.87 -25.79
N PRO A 21 -10.14 4.11 -25.29
CA PRO A 21 -11.35 4.45 -24.60
C PRO A 21 -12.53 4.61 -25.58
N ALA A 22 -13.71 4.13 -25.18
CA ALA A 22 -14.95 4.37 -25.92
C ALA A 22 -15.34 5.87 -25.97
N ASP A 23 -14.96 6.61 -24.92
CA ASP A 23 -15.11 8.07 -24.79
C ASP A 23 -13.81 8.62 -24.15
N PRO A 24 -13.27 9.76 -24.64
CA PRO A 24 -12.08 10.39 -24.06
C PRO A 24 -12.16 10.63 -22.55
N VAL A 25 -13.34 10.94 -22.01
CA VAL A 25 -13.59 11.14 -20.57
C VAL A 25 -13.29 9.86 -19.77
N HIS A 26 -13.41 8.70 -20.35
CA HIS A 26 -13.14 7.42 -19.69
C HIS A 26 -11.65 7.25 -19.32
N LYS A 27 -10.72 7.96 -19.95
CA LYS A 27 -9.30 7.93 -19.56
C LYS A 27 -9.11 8.35 -18.12
N ASP A 28 -9.78 9.41 -17.69
CA ASP A 28 -9.69 9.89 -16.31
C ASP A 28 -10.31 8.88 -15.32
N TYR A 29 -11.39 8.20 -15.72
CA TYR A 29 -11.99 7.12 -14.91
C TYR A 29 -11.02 5.96 -14.72
N TYR A 30 -10.40 5.47 -15.81
CA TYR A 30 -9.45 4.35 -15.72
C TYR A 30 -8.19 4.71 -14.93
N SER A 31 -7.68 5.93 -15.11
CA SER A 31 -6.55 6.45 -14.33
C SER A 31 -6.85 6.54 -12.84
N LYS A 32 -8.01 7.09 -12.50
CA LYS A 32 -8.48 7.19 -11.12
C LYS A 32 -8.68 5.81 -10.49
N LEU A 33 -9.33 4.90 -11.22
CA LEU A 33 -9.57 3.54 -10.75
C LEU A 33 -8.24 2.80 -10.50
N ALA A 34 -7.28 2.87 -11.42
CA ALA A 34 -5.97 2.24 -11.26
C ALA A 34 -5.24 2.71 -9.98
N LEU A 35 -5.30 4.02 -9.69
CA LEU A 35 -4.73 4.58 -8.46
C LEU A 35 -5.44 4.05 -7.21
N LEU A 36 -6.77 4.03 -7.19
CA LEU A 36 -7.54 3.58 -6.04
C LEU A 36 -7.34 2.09 -5.77
N GLU A 37 -7.33 1.27 -6.81
CA GLU A 37 -7.10 -0.18 -6.71
C GLU A 37 -5.69 -0.52 -6.23
N LEU A 38 -4.66 0.17 -6.76
CA LEU A 38 -3.29 -0.01 -6.26
C LEU A 38 -3.18 0.36 -4.78
N CYS A 39 -3.76 1.49 -4.37
CA CYS A 39 -3.71 1.91 -2.97
C CYS A 39 -4.48 0.93 -2.05
N GLY A 40 -5.65 0.44 -2.48
CA GLY A 40 -6.40 -0.58 -1.75
C GLY A 40 -5.60 -1.89 -1.61
N TRP A 41 -4.93 -2.33 -2.68
CA TRP A 41 -4.05 -3.50 -2.61
C TRP A 41 -2.87 -3.28 -1.64
N LEU A 42 -2.26 -2.08 -1.63
CA LEU A 42 -1.17 -1.75 -0.71
C LEU A 42 -1.63 -1.75 0.75
N GLU A 43 -2.83 -1.23 1.05
CA GLU A 43 -3.41 -1.30 2.39
C GLU A 43 -3.54 -2.77 2.85
N LEU A 44 -4.10 -3.64 2.02
CA LEU A 44 -4.22 -5.07 2.31
C LEU A 44 -2.86 -5.78 2.48
N VAL A 45 -1.85 -5.39 1.71
CA VAL A 45 -0.48 -5.94 1.84
C VAL A 45 0.14 -5.55 3.18
N ILE A 46 0.04 -4.28 3.56
CA ILE A 46 0.56 -3.75 4.83
C ILE A 46 -0.11 -4.44 6.02
N ASP A 47 -1.43 -4.59 5.96
CA ASP A 47 -2.22 -5.30 6.98
C ASP A 47 -1.81 -6.77 7.10
N ASP A 48 -1.65 -7.46 5.97
CA ASP A 48 -1.23 -8.86 5.93
C ASP A 48 0.18 -9.07 6.49
N ILE A 49 1.13 -8.18 6.19
CA ILE A 49 2.48 -8.19 6.76
C ILE A 49 2.42 -8.07 8.30
N ALA A 50 1.65 -7.10 8.80
CA ALA A 50 1.49 -6.87 10.24
C ALA A 50 0.82 -8.06 10.94
N LEU A 51 -0.25 -8.60 10.35
CA LEU A 51 -0.98 -9.75 10.90
C LEU A 51 -0.15 -11.04 10.89
N LYS A 52 0.64 -11.28 9.85
CA LYS A 52 1.55 -12.44 9.80
C LYS A 52 2.58 -12.40 10.91
N TYR A 53 3.21 -11.24 11.12
CA TYR A 53 4.12 -11.04 12.23
C TYR A 53 3.45 -11.35 13.57
N ALA A 54 2.27 -10.79 13.81
CA ALA A 54 1.53 -10.97 15.04
C ALA A 54 1.13 -12.43 15.28
N ARG A 55 0.56 -13.09 14.26
CA ARG A 55 0.12 -14.49 14.34
C ARG A 55 1.27 -15.47 14.59
N ALA A 56 2.49 -15.15 14.17
CA ALA A 56 3.66 -15.97 14.44
C ALA A 56 4.17 -15.88 15.88
N ARG A 57 3.77 -14.85 16.66
CA ARG A 57 4.32 -14.54 17.99
C ARG A 57 3.31 -14.51 19.12
N ILE A 58 2.06 -14.20 18.81
CA ILE A 58 0.97 -14.16 19.79
C ILE A 58 0.35 -15.55 19.89
N ILE A 59 0.40 -16.12 21.09
CA ILE A 59 -0.10 -17.49 21.35
C ILE A 59 -1.62 -17.48 21.55
N ASP A 60 -2.17 -16.49 22.27
CA ASP A 60 -3.60 -16.41 22.55
C ASP A 60 -4.36 -15.85 21.33
N PRO A 61 -5.28 -16.64 20.72
CA PRO A 61 -6.07 -16.18 19.59
C PRO A 61 -6.90 -14.91 19.88
N LYS A 62 -7.33 -14.69 21.12
CA LYS A 62 -8.09 -13.49 21.51
C LYS A 62 -7.24 -12.23 21.39
N ASN A 63 -5.94 -12.33 21.69
CA ASN A 63 -5.02 -11.21 21.53
C ASN A 63 -4.72 -10.94 20.04
N VAL A 64 -4.69 -11.97 19.19
CA VAL A 64 -4.60 -11.79 17.74
C VAL A 64 -5.86 -11.07 17.23
N GLU A 65 -7.04 -11.52 17.64
CA GLU A 65 -8.31 -10.90 17.25
C GLU A 65 -8.41 -9.44 17.73
N LEU A 66 -7.96 -9.15 18.96
CA LEU A 66 -7.90 -7.81 19.50
C LEU A 66 -6.98 -6.91 18.66
N LEU A 67 -5.78 -7.39 18.32
CA LEU A 67 -4.84 -6.66 17.48
C LEU A 67 -5.43 -6.40 16.08
N GLU A 68 -6.03 -7.41 15.47
CA GLU A 68 -6.67 -7.30 14.16
C GLU A 68 -7.78 -6.23 14.16
N LYS A 69 -8.68 -6.24 15.16
CA LYS A 69 -9.81 -5.30 15.25
C LYS A 69 -9.39 -3.89 15.69
N GLU A 70 -8.51 -3.79 16.70
CA GLU A 70 -8.25 -2.52 17.38
C GLU A 70 -7.02 -1.77 16.84
N ILE A 71 -6.12 -2.46 16.12
CA ILE A 71 -4.91 -1.85 15.57
C ILE A 71 -4.96 -1.86 14.05
N VAL A 72 -4.98 -3.05 13.43
CA VAL A 72 -4.95 -3.17 11.97
C VAL A 72 -6.23 -2.61 11.37
N GLY A 73 -7.40 -3.09 11.78
CA GLY A 73 -8.71 -2.69 11.26
C GLY A 73 -9.09 -1.22 11.55
N LYS A 74 -8.33 -0.51 12.38
CA LYS A 74 -8.47 0.94 12.62
C LYS A 74 -7.39 1.78 11.96
N THR A 75 -6.50 1.16 11.18
CA THR A 75 -5.48 1.86 10.39
C THR A 75 -5.94 1.92 8.95
N TYR A 76 -6.21 3.11 8.45
CA TYR A 76 -6.71 3.35 7.10
C TYR A 76 -5.68 4.10 6.28
N GLY A 77 -5.31 3.56 5.12
CA GLY A 77 -4.35 4.17 4.21
C GLY A 77 -2.97 3.49 4.23
N CYS A 78 -2.19 3.79 3.20
CA CYS A 78 -0.90 3.14 2.96
C CYS A 78 0.33 4.03 3.24
N ASP A 79 0.16 5.28 3.72
CA ASP A 79 1.31 6.15 4.02
C ASP A 79 2.19 5.53 5.12
N TYR A 80 3.51 5.56 4.91
CA TYR A 80 4.42 4.98 5.88
C TYR A 80 4.36 5.69 7.23
N LYS A 81 4.48 7.03 7.23
CA LYS A 81 4.58 7.84 8.45
C LYS A 81 3.25 7.98 9.17
N ALA A 82 2.16 8.15 8.42
CA ALA A 82 0.84 8.38 8.99
C ALA A 82 0.10 7.08 9.38
N ASN A 83 0.38 5.96 8.71
CA ASN A 83 -0.38 4.73 8.87
C ASN A 83 0.50 3.54 9.29
N PHE A 84 1.42 3.09 8.44
CA PHE A 84 2.16 1.85 8.66
C PHE A 84 3.09 1.92 9.88
N ARG A 85 3.90 2.98 10.00
CA ARG A 85 4.80 3.17 11.14
C ARG A 85 4.07 3.21 12.49
N PRO A 86 2.99 4.01 12.67
CA PRO A 86 2.21 4.01 13.91
C PRO A 86 1.58 2.65 14.23
N MET A 87 1.13 1.90 13.22
CA MET A 87 0.64 0.54 13.37
C MET A 87 1.75 -0.38 13.89
N LEU A 88 2.94 -0.35 13.27
CA LEU A 88 4.09 -1.13 13.74
C LEU A 88 4.50 -0.78 15.18
N ILE A 89 4.51 0.51 15.55
CA ILE A 89 4.83 0.93 16.93
C ILE A 89 3.88 0.28 17.94
N LYS A 90 2.59 0.19 17.62
CA LYS A 90 1.59 -0.47 18.48
C LYS A 90 1.79 -1.99 18.57
N ILE A 91 2.35 -2.62 17.53
CA ILE A 91 2.51 -4.08 17.45
C ILE A 91 3.84 -4.54 18.04
N ILE A 92 4.94 -3.88 17.68
CA ILE A 92 6.30 -4.32 18.04
C ILE A 92 7.03 -3.37 18.98
N GLY A 93 6.48 -2.21 19.25
CA GLY A 93 7.10 -1.16 20.08
C GLY A 93 8.11 -0.29 19.33
N LEU A 94 8.31 0.92 19.84
CA LEU A 94 9.14 1.94 19.17
C LEU A 94 10.59 1.50 18.94
N THR A 95 11.20 0.85 19.92
CA THR A 95 12.60 0.40 19.83
C THR A 95 12.81 -0.60 18.69
N ASN A 96 11.87 -1.53 18.54
CA ASN A 96 11.94 -2.52 17.46
C ASN A 96 11.68 -1.86 16.09
N VAL A 97 10.77 -0.88 16.02
CA VAL A 97 10.57 -0.12 14.78
C VAL A 97 11.83 0.62 14.37
N GLU A 98 12.55 1.26 15.31
CA GLU A 98 13.82 1.92 15.01
C GLU A 98 14.88 0.94 14.48
N GLN A 99 15.01 -0.23 15.08
CA GLN A 99 15.91 -1.28 14.59
C GLN A 99 15.52 -1.76 13.17
N PHE A 100 14.24 -1.95 12.95
CA PHE A 100 13.69 -2.32 11.64
C PHE A 100 13.98 -1.25 10.58
N GLU A 101 13.73 0.03 10.86
CA GLU A 101 14.02 1.15 9.99
C GLU A 101 15.52 1.25 9.65
N ASN A 102 16.39 1.00 10.63
CA ASN A 102 17.85 0.96 10.43
C ASN A 102 18.28 -0.18 9.50
N LYS A 103 17.68 -1.37 9.64
CA LYS A 103 17.91 -2.50 8.71
C LYS A 103 17.50 -2.14 7.28
N LEU A 104 16.29 -1.63 7.09
CA LEU A 104 15.81 -1.23 5.76
C LEU A 104 16.66 -0.10 5.15
N THR A 105 17.19 0.79 5.99
CA THR A 105 18.12 1.84 5.56
C THR A 105 19.44 1.25 5.08
N THR A 106 20.00 0.29 5.82
CA THR A 106 21.23 -0.42 5.43
C THR A 106 21.04 -1.18 4.10
N LEU A 107 19.85 -1.73 3.86
CA LEU A 107 19.49 -2.38 2.60
C LEU A 107 19.19 -1.38 1.45
N GLY A 108 19.20 -0.08 1.72
CA GLY A 108 18.97 0.97 0.72
C GLY A 108 17.51 1.12 0.26
N VAL A 109 16.55 0.44 0.92
CA VAL A 109 15.14 0.41 0.48
C VAL A 109 14.22 1.34 1.27
N PHE A 110 14.64 1.80 2.45
CA PHE A 110 13.78 2.57 3.36
C PHE A 110 13.26 3.87 2.75
N GLN A 111 14.15 4.68 2.16
CA GLN A 111 13.75 5.97 1.60
C GLN A 111 12.83 5.80 0.37
N ILE A 112 13.04 4.76 -0.42
CA ILE A 112 12.20 4.45 -1.58
C ILE A 112 10.80 4.05 -1.09
N LEU A 113 10.72 3.17 -0.09
CA LEU A 113 9.46 2.76 0.54
C LEU A 113 8.67 3.98 1.03
N VAL A 114 9.29 4.82 1.87
CA VAL A 114 8.65 5.99 2.46
C VAL A 114 8.18 6.96 1.40
N SER A 115 9.02 7.30 0.42
CA SER A 115 8.68 8.28 -0.61
C SER A 115 7.56 7.81 -1.52
N GLN A 116 7.58 6.54 -1.95
CA GLN A 116 6.56 6.01 -2.85
C GLN A 116 5.21 5.84 -2.18
N LEU A 117 5.16 5.31 -0.95
CA LEU A 117 3.92 5.19 -0.19
C LEU A 117 3.32 6.58 0.10
N SER A 118 4.14 7.56 0.47
CA SER A 118 3.68 8.93 0.71
C SER A 118 3.16 9.60 -0.56
N SER A 119 3.82 9.39 -1.71
CA SER A 119 3.38 9.90 -3.01
C SER A 119 2.01 9.33 -3.38
N LEU A 120 1.83 8.01 -3.27
CA LEU A 120 0.56 7.34 -3.57
C LEU A 120 -0.56 7.79 -2.63
N ALA A 121 -0.30 7.92 -1.33
CA ALA A 121 -1.27 8.41 -0.36
C ALA A 121 -1.72 9.85 -0.69
N SER A 122 -0.78 10.71 -1.09
CA SER A 122 -1.07 12.09 -1.49
C SER A 122 -1.92 12.17 -2.76
N LEU A 123 -1.71 11.27 -3.72
CA LEU A 123 -2.51 11.17 -4.95
C LEU A 123 -3.90 10.56 -4.67
N ARG A 124 -3.98 9.55 -3.79
CA ARG A 124 -5.22 8.83 -3.45
C ARG A 124 -6.24 9.72 -2.75
N ASN A 125 -5.80 10.59 -1.85
CA ASN A 125 -6.73 11.39 -1.04
C ASN A 125 -7.63 12.29 -1.91
N PRO A 126 -7.12 13.12 -2.83
CA PRO A 126 -7.99 13.86 -3.76
C PRO A 126 -8.83 12.93 -4.63
N ALA A 127 -8.25 11.83 -5.14
CA ALA A 127 -8.96 10.90 -6.01
C ALA A 127 -10.19 10.29 -5.34
N ALA A 128 -10.10 9.94 -4.06
CA ALA A 128 -11.21 9.35 -3.31
C ALA A 128 -12.37 10.33 -3.07
N HIS A 129 -12.08 11.64 -3.01
CA HIS A 129 -13.05 12.66 -2.61
C HIS A 129 -13.50 13.59 -3.76
N THR A 130 -12.94 13.44 -4.96
CA THR A 130 -13.26 14.30 -6.11
C THR A 130 -14.16 13.58 -7.09
N SER A 131 -15.30 14.20 -7.45
CA SER A 131 -16.11 13.75 -8.59
C SER A 131 -15.41 14.12 -9.88
N ILE A 132 -15.41 13.23 -10.88
CA ILE A 132 -14.86 13.51 -12.22
C ILE A 132 -15.75 14.54 -12.95
N ALA A 133 -17.06 14.56 -12.66
CA ALA A 133 -17.98 15.52 -13.24
C ALA A 133 -17.73 16.94 -12.67
N GLY A 134 -17.06 17.76 -13.44
CA GLY A 134 -16.88 19.20 -13.15
C GLY A 134 -15.55 19.62 -12.53
N VAL A 135 -14.61 18.70 -12.29
CA VAL A 135 -13.27 19.04 -11.82
C VAL A 135 -12.23 18.45 -12.79
N MET A 136 -11.45 19.32 -13.42
CA MET A 136 -10.30 18.92 -14.26
C MET A 136 -9.14 18.47 -13.37
N THR A 137 -9.28 17.31 -12.72
CA THR A 137 -8.17 16.65 -12.03
C THR A 137 -7.61 15.59 -12.95
N THR A 138 -6.47 15.83 -13.55
CA THR A 138 -5.78 14.84 -14.39
C THR A 138 -5.09 13.82 -13.49
N PHE A 139 -5.50 12.56 -13.60
CA PHE A 139 -4.83 11.44 -12.93
C PHE A 139 -3.73 10.85 -13.84
N GLN A 140 -2.71 10.27 -13.23
CA GLN A 140 -1.64 9.60 -13.98
C GLN A 140 -2.16 8.31 -14.63
N ALA A 141 -1.66 7.98 -15.83
CA ALA A 141 -2.06 6.78 -16.55
C ALA A 141 -1.87 5.49 -15.72
N PRO A 142 -2.67 4.44 -15.97
CA PRO A 142 -2.55 3.16 -15.26
C PRO A 142 -1.15 2.54 -15.32
N SER A 143 -0.40 2.76 -16.41
CA SER A 143 1.00 2.35 -16.54
C SER A 143 1.93 2.94 -15.46
N THR A 144 1.64 4.15 -14.98
CA THR A 144 2.38 4.73 -13.87
C THR A 144 2.12 3.93 -12.57
N MET A 145 0.89 3.47 -12.35
CA MET A 145 0.54 2.62 -11.21
C MET A 145 1.23 1.26 -11.31
N THR A 146 1.37 0.71 -12.52
CA THR A 146 2.17 -0.50 -12.77
C THR A 146 3.65 -0.30 -12.40
N ASN A 147 4.22 0.86 -12.68
CA ASN A 147 5.59 1.19 -12.29
C ASN A 147 5.75 1.27 -10.76
N TYR A 148 4.80 1.88 -10.05
CA TYR A 148 4.77 1.86 -8.58
C TYR A 148 4.67 0.43 -8.04
N LEU A 149 3.78 -0.40 -8.57
CA LEU A 149 3.64 -1.80 -8.17
C LEU A 149 4.95 -2.58 -8.35
N ASN A 150 5.61 -2.43 -9.50
CA ASN A 150 6.85 -3.12 -9.82
C ASN A 150 8.03 -2.67 -8.94
N SER A 151 8.05 -1.42 -8.53
CA SER A 151 9.05 -0.87 -7.61
C SER A 151 8.78 -1.27 -6.15
N LEU A 152 7.52 -1.18 -5.69
CA LEU A 152 7.16 -1.42 -4.30
C LEU A 152 7.08 -2.91 -3.93
N HIS A 153 6.63 -3.77 -4.83
CA HIS A 153 6.45 -5.20 -4.51
C HIS A 153 7.72 -5.90 -3.99
N PRO A 154 8.91 -5.77 -4.64
CA PRO A 154 10.13 -6.36 -4.09
C PRO A 154 10.53 -5.74 -2.74
N ILE A 155 10.31 -4.43 -2.55
CA ILE A 155 10.60 -3.75 -1.29
C ILE A 155 9.68 -4.28 -0.17
N LEU A 156 8.39 -4.45 -0.44
CA LEU A 156 7.43 -5.01 0.52
C LEU A 156 7.75 -6.47 0.87
N THR A 157 8.33 -7.24 -0.06
CA THR A 157 8.84 -8.58 0.23
C THR A 157 10.02 -8.55 1.20
N ILE A 158 10.93 -7.58 1.04
CA ILE A 158 12.03 -7.34 2.00
C ILE A 158 11.47 -6.92 3.35
N VAL A 159 10.50 -5.99 3.39
CA VAL A 159 9.81 -5.53 4.60
C VAL A 159 9.20 -6.70 5.37
N GLU A 160 8.47 -7.59 4.68
CA GLU A 160 7.88 -8.79 5.29
C GLU A 160 8.96 -9.73 5.85
N SER A 161 10.03 -9.96 5.10
CA SER A 161 11.15 -10.83 5.51
C SER A 161 11.87 -10.29 6.74
N GLU A 162 12.26 -9.00 6.72
CA GLU A 162 13.00 -8.38 7.82
C GLU A 162 12.15 -8.26 9.10
N LEU A 163 10.86 -7.94 8.96
CA LEU A 163 9.95 -7.91 10.11
C LEU A 163 9.79 -9.31 10.72
N ASN A 164 9.66 -10.36 9.92
CA ASN A 164 9.54 -11.72 10.41
C ASN A 164 10.83 -12.28 11.03
N ALA A 165 11.99 -11.73 10.68
CA ALA A 165 13.30 -12.11 11.23
C ALA A 165 13.60 -11.47 12.61
N MET A 166 12.78 -10.54 13.09
CA MET A 166 12.88 -9.90 14.41
C MET A 166 12.26 -10.74 15.50
#